data_c55e0722d428a8a0ecc31025ae23e3be
#
_entry.id   c55e0722d428a8a0ecc31025ae23e3be
#
_cell.length_a   1.000
_cell.length_b   1.000
_cell.length_c   1.000
_cell.angle_alpha   90.00
_cell.angle_beta   90.00
_cell.angle_gamma   90.00
#
_symmetry.space_group_name_H-M   'P 1'
#
loop_
_entity.id
_entity.type
_entity.pdbx_description
1 polymer ?
#
loop_
_entity_poly.entity_id
_entity_poly.type
_entity_poly.pdbx_seq_one_letter_code
_entity_poly.pdbx_strand_id
1 'polypeptide(L)'
;YINADPVLAKHLQEAGTATVMPLGSPIGTNKGVKTRDSIAIIIEQACVPVVVDAGLGAPSHAAEAMEMGADAVLVNTALAVARDPGAMGAAFKKGVEAGREGFLAGLGEQRHSAEASSPLTGFLRD
;
A
#
# COMPACT_ATOMS: atom_id res chain seq x y z
N TYR A 1 5.15 -0.88 -15.91
CA TYR A 1 4.09 -1.70 -15.34
C TYR A 1 4.42 -3.18 -15.47
N ILE A 2 4.34 -3.92 -14.37
CA ILE A 2 4.77 -5.32 -14.28
C ILE A 2 3.85 -6.14 -13.37
N ASN A 3 3.87 -7.45 -13.54
CA ASN A 3 3.44 -8.36 -12.48
C ASN A 3 4.30 -8.10 -11.23
N ALA A 4 3.75 -8.38 -10.05
CA ALA A 4 4.47 -8.20 -8.79
C ALA A 4 5.54 -9.30 -8.62
N ASP A 5 6.57 -9.23 -9.43
CA ASP A 5 7.72 -10.14 -9.45
C ASP A 5 8.98 -9.38 -8.98
N PRO A 6 9.53 -9.70 -7.79
CA PRO A 6 10.71 -9.02 -7.26
C PRO A 6 11.96 -9.18 -8.13
N VAL A 7 12.12 -10.32 -8.79
CA VAL A 7 13.29 -10.57 -9.68
C VAL A 7 13.21 -9.69 -10.92
N LEU A 8 12.05 -9.64 -11.56
CA LEU A 8 11.82 -8.76 -12.72
C LEU A 8 11.98 -7.29 -12.33
N ALA A 9 11.44 -6.87 -11.19
CA ALA A 9 11.57 -5.51 -10.68
C ALA A 9 13.05 -5.11 -10.53
N LYS A 10 13.88 -5.99 -9.98
CA LYS A 10 15.33 -5.78 -9.84
C LYS A 10 16.01 -5.64 -11.21
N HIS A 11 15.76 -6.54 -12.14
CA HIS A 11 16.35 -6.48 -13.48
C HIS A 11 15.98 -5.18 -14.22
N LEU A 12 14.76 -4.72 -14.08
CA LEU A 12 14.33 -3.45 -14.68
C LEU A 12 15.05 -2.25 -14.08
N GLN A 13 15.24 -2.22 -12.76
CA GLN A 13 16.02 -1.18 -12.10
C GLN A 13 17.47 -1.17 -12.59
N GLU A 14 18.11 -2.34 -12.70
CA GLU A 14 19.46 -2.49 -13.25
C GLU A 14 19.54 -2.02 -14.71
N ALA A 15 18.47 -2.19 -15.48
CA ALA A 15 18.34 -1.68 -16.84
C ALA A 15 18.09 -0.15 -16.92
N GLY A 16 17.89 0.53 -15.78
CA GLY A 16 17.78 1.98 -15.70
C GLY A 16 16.36 2.53 -15.79
N THR A 17 15.35 1.79 -15.37
CA THR A 17 13.98 2.34 -15.27
C THR A 17 13.90 3.44 -14.20
N ALA A 18 13.11 4.47 -14.46
CA ALA A 18 12.90 5.55 -13.49
C ALA A 18 12.05 5.14 -12.27
N THR A 19 11.19 4.15 -12.43
CA THR A 19 10.30 3.62 -11.39
C THR A 19 9.89 2.19 -11.75
N VAL A 20 9.45 1.42 -10.77
CA VAL A 20 8.79 0.13 -10.98
C VAL A 20 7.34 0.21 -10.50
N MET A 21 6.43 -0.38 -11.28
CA MET A 21 4.99 -0.29 -11.03
C MET A 21 4.38 -1.69 -10.97
N PRO A 22 4.50 -2.39 -9.80
CA PRO A 22 3.90 -3.70 -9.63
C PRO A 22 2.38 -3.62 -9.48
N LEU A 23 1.66 -4.57 -10.08
CA LEU A 23 0.21 -4.66 -9.92
C LEU A 23 -0.19 -5.16 -8.53
N GLY A 24 -1.25 -4.55 -7.96
CA GLY A 24 -1.90 -5.05 -6.75
C GLY A 24 -2.81 -6.24 -7.04
N SER A 25 -3.59 -6.17 -8.10
CA SER A 25 -4.40 -7.23 -8.67
C SER A 25 -4.68 -6.90 -10.14
N PRO A 26 -5.21 -7.84 -10.96
CA PRO A 26 -5.41 -7.58 -12.38
C PRO A 26 -6.26 -6.32 -12.63
N ILE A 27 -5.92 -5.60 -13.70
CA ILE A 27 -6.57 -4.34 -14.09
C ILE A 27 -8.09 -4.49 -14.10
N GLY A 28 -8.79 -3.53 -13.51
CA GLY A 28 -10.26 -3.46 -13.51
C GLY A 28 -10.95 -4.38 -12.51
N THR A 29 -10.22 -5.16 -11.72
CA THR A 29 -10.83 -6.14 -10.79
C THR A 29 -11.28 -5.54 -9.46
N ASN A 30 -10.77 -4.38 -9.06
CA ASN A 30 -11.04 -3.74 -7.76
C ASN A 30 -10.82 -4.66 -6.54
N LYS A 31 -9.96 -5.69 -6.68
CA LYS A 31 -9.73 -6.71 -5.64
C LYS A 31 -8.73 -6.29 -4.55
N GLY A 32 -8.05 -5.16 -4.74
CA GLY A 32 -7.06 -4.64 -3.80
C GLY A 32 -5.68 -5.24 -3.97
N VAL A 33 -4.87 -5.14 -2.92
CA VAL A 33 -3.45 -5.53 -2.93
C VAL A 33 -3.32 -7.03 -2.65
N LYS A 34 -3.65 -7.87 -3.65
CA LYS A 34 -3.57 -9.34 -3.53
C LYS A 34 -2.14 -9.87 -3.63
N THR A 35 -1.22 -9.08 -4.15
CA THR A 35 0.20 -9.38 -4.30
C THR A 35 1.05 -8.76 -3.18
N ARG A 36 0.45 -8.53 -2.01
CA ARG A 36 1.05 -7.83 -0.87
C ARG A 36 2.46 -8.27 -0.55
N ASP A 37 2.68 -9.58 -0.39
CA ASP A 37 3.98 -10.12 0.03
C ASP A 37 5.07 -9.85 -1.02
N SER A 38 4.73 -10.02 -2.30
CA SER A 38 5.65 -9.71 -3.41
C SER A 38 5.97 -8.22 -3.49
N ILE A 39 4.96 -7.36 -3.30
CA ILE A 39 5.16 -5.90 -3.29
C ILE A 39 6.03 -5.48 -2.11
N ALA A 40 5.87 -6.09 -0.93
CA ALA A 40 6.72 -5.81 0.24
C ALA A 40 8.19 -6.09 -0.06
N ILE A 41 8.49 -7.23 -0.71
CA ILE A 41 9.85 -7.57 -1.13
C ILE A 41 10.38 -6.55 -2.15
N ILE A 42 9.55 -6.14 -3.13
CA ILE A 42 9.93 -5.14 -4.13
C ILE A 42 10.28 -3.81 -3.45
N ILE A 43 9.45 -3.34 -2.51
CA ILE A 43 9.68 -2.08 -1.78
C ILE A 43 10.98 -2.15 -0.98
N GLU A 44 11.22 -3.25 -0.26
CA GLU A 44 12.43 -3.44 0.54
C GLU A 44 13.71 -3.39 -0.30
N GLN A 45 13.67 -3.93 -1.52
CA GLN A 45 14.83 -4.04 -2.40
C GLN A 45 14.97 -2.88 -3.39
N ALA A 46 13.98 -2.00 -3.48
CA ALA A 46 13.94 -0.97 -4.49
C ALA A 46 14.96 0.15 -4.25
N CYS A 47 15.65 0.53 -5.33
CA CYS A 47 16.50 1.72 -5.42
C CYS A 47 15.84 2.86 -6.22
N VAL A 48 14.65 2.63 -6.75
CA VAL A 48 13.81 3.59 -7.49
C VAL A 48 12.42 3.62 -6.86
N PRO A 49 11.63 4.67 -7.08
CA PRO A 49 10.26 4.73 -6.56
C PRO A 49 9.41 3.54 -6.97
N VAL A 50 8.59 3.05 -6.05
CA VAL A 50 7.64 1.96 -6.27
C VAL A 50 6.23 2.52 -6.29
N VAL A 51 5.53 2.31 -7.40
CA VAL A 51 4.14 2.74 -7.60
C VAL A 51 3.24 1.52 -7.68
N VAL A 52 2.33 1.34 -6.73
CA VAL A 52 1.37 0.24 -6.82
C VAL A 52 0.25 0.62 -7.78
N ASP A 53 0.15 -0.13 -8.87
CA ASP A 53 -0.81 0.11 -9.96
C ASP A 53 -1.70 -1.11 -10.17
N ALA A 54 -2.93 -0.85 -10.56
CA ALA A 54 -3.97 -1.83 -10.90
C ALA A 54 -4.61 -2.58 -9.72
N GLY A 55 -5.91 -2.76 -9.86
CA GLY A 55 -6.74 -3.51 -8.93
C GLY A 55 -7.12 -2.77 -7.64
N LEU A 56 -6.70 -1.53 -7.48
CA LEU A 56 -7.07 -0.71 -6.31
C LEU A 56 -8.52 -0.22 -6.48
N GLY A 57 -9.43 -0.80 -5.70
CA GLY A 57 -10.87 -0.57 -5.85
C GLY A 57 -11.50 0.27 -4.74
N ALA A 58 -10.75 0.57 -3.68
CA ALA A 58 -11.24 1.34 -2.53
C ALA A 58 -10.13 2.19 -1.92
N PRO A 59 -10.45 3.30 -1.23
CA PRO A 59 -9.47 4.12 -0.52
C PRO A 59 -8.61 3.32 0.48
N SER A 60 -9.17 2.29 1.12
CA SER A 60 -8.44 1.39 2.02
C SER A 60 -7.32 0.61 1.31
N HIS A 61 -7.49 0.26 0.03
CA HIS A 61 -6.43 -0.39 -0.74
C HIS A 61 -5.26 0.54 -1.02
N ALA A 62 -5.54 1.83 -1.25
CA ALA A 62 -4.50 2.84 -1.39
C ALA A 62 -3.77 3.07 -0.07
N ALA A 63 -4.51 3.17 1.05
CA ALA A 63 -3.93 3.29 2.37
C ALA A 63 -3.01 2.10 2.68
N GLU A 64 -3.45 0.87 2.43
CA GLU A 64 -2.64 -0.33 2.60
C GLU A 64 -1.33 -0.28 1.82
N ALA A 65 -1.38 0.08 0.53
CA ALA A 65 -0.17 0.19 -0.29
C ALA A 65 0.82 1.24 0.26
N MET A 66 0.31 2.38 0.71
CA MET A 66 1.12 3.45 1.28
C MET A 66 1.68 3.07 2.66
N GLU A 67 0.92 2.36 3.50
CA GLU A 67 1.38 1.80 4.78
C GLU A 67 2.53 0.81 4.60
N MET A 68 2.55 0.06 3.50
CA MET A 68 3.64 -0.85 3.15
C MET A 68 4.93 -0.10 2.76
N GLY A 69 4.86 1.19 2.50
CA GLY A 69 6.00 2.02 2.09
C GLY A 69 6.09 2.28 0.58
N ALA A 70 5.03 2.02 -0.18
CA ALA A 70 4.99 2.46 -1.57
C ALA A 70 5.13 3.99 -1.67
N ASP A 71 5.77 4.45 -2.73
CA ASP A 71 5.98 5.89 -2.97
C ASP A 71 4.73 6.56 -3.54
N ALA A 72 3.93 5.79 -4.29
CA ALA A 72 2.66 6.26 -4.86
C ALA A 72 1.73 5.09 -5.20
N VAL A 73 0.50 5.42 -5.52
CA VAL A 73 -0.48 4.51 -6.11
C VAL A 73 -1.06 5.12 -7.39
N LEU A 74 -1.47 4.27 -8.31
CA LEU A 74 -2.21 4.68 -9.50
C LEU A 74 -3.60 4.04 -9.48
N VAL A 75 -4.62 4.87 -9.63
CA VAL A 75 -6.04 4.46 -9.53
C VAL A 75 -6.79 4.96 -10.76
N ASN A 76 -7.54 4.09 -11.41
CA ASN A 76 -8.35 4.45 -12.56
C ASN A 76 -9.77 3.88 -12.45
N THR A 77 -9.94 2.57 -12.59
CA THR A 77 -11.27 1.92 -12.67
C THR A 77 -12.16 2.27 -11.48
N ALA A 78 -11.62 2.30 -10.27
CA ALA A 78 -12.39 2.63 -9.06
C ALA A 78 -13.05 4.03 -9.13
N LEU A 79 -12.42 4.98 -9.79
CA LEU A 79 -12.98 6.32 -10.02
C LEU A 79 -14.00 6.29 -11.16
N ALA A 80 -13.65 5.62 -12.27
CA ALA A 80 -14.49 5.58 -13.47
C ALA A 80 -15.86 4.91 -13.24
N VAL A 81 -15.91 3.89 -12.39
CA VAL A 81 -17.16 3.14 -12.08
C VAL A 81 -17.88 3.65 -10.83
N ALA A 82 -17.32 4.60 -10.11
CA ALA A 82 -17.94 5.15 -8.92
C ALA A 82 -19.22 5.92 -9.28
N ARG A 83 -20.24 5.83 -8.41
CA ARG A 83 -21.46 6.64 -8.57
C ARG A 83 -21.17 8.15 -8.51
N ASP A 84 -20.18 8.54 -7.72
CA ASP A 84 -19.64 9.91 -7.63
C ASP A 84 -18.11 9.85 -7.73
N PRO A 85 -17.56 10.00 -8.96
CA PRO A 85 -16.11 9.96 -9.17
C PRO A 85 -15.34 11.04 -8.41
N GLY A 86 -15.91 12.23 -8.26
CA GLY A 86 -15.27 13.34 -7.55
C GLY A 86 -15.13 13.04 -6.05
N ALA A 87 -16.21 12.59 -5.41
CA ALA A 87 -16.18 12.17 -4.01
C ALA A 87 -15.25 10.97 -3.81
N MET A 88 -15.23 10.02 -4.74
CA MET A 88 -14.31 8.87 -4.69
C MET A 88 -12.85 9.30 -4.79
N GLY A 89 -12.53 10.23 -5.69
CA GLY A 89 -11.18 10.80 -5.80
C GLY A 89 -10.73 11.49 -4.52
N ALA A 90 -11.61 12.28 -3.89
CA ALA A 90 -11.32 12.90 -2.59
C ALA A 90 -11.11 11.86 -1.48
N ALA A 91 -11.85 10.76 -1.50
CA ALA A 91 -11.69 9.66 -0.55
C ALA A 91 -10.34 8.93 -0.76
N PHE A 92 -9.95 8.65 -2.01
CA PHE A 92 -8.64 8.08 -2.32
C PHE A 92 -7.49 8.97 -1.86
N LYS A 93 -7.59 10.28 -2.06
CA LYS A 93 -6.59 11.23 -1.55
C LYS A 93 -6.38 11.05 -0.04
N LYS A 94 -7.47 11.02 0.74
CA LYS A 94 -7.39 10.79 2.19
C LYS A 94 -6.78 9.44 2.54
N GLY A 95 -7.11 8.38 1.79
CA GLY A 95 -6.50 7.06 1.97
C GLY A 95 -4.99 7.06 1.76
N VAL A 96 -4.51 7.71 0.70
CA VAL A 96 -3.09 7.88 0.41
C VAL A 96 -2.38 8.67 1.53
N GLU A 97 -2.94 9.80 1.93
CA GLU A 97 -2.40 10.64 3.00
C GLU A 97 -2.32 9.87 4.32
N ALA A 98 -3.40 9.21 4.74
CA ALA A 98 -3.45 8.43 5.97
C ALA A 98 -2.43 7.27 5.95
N GLY A 99 -2.34 6.53 4.85
CA GLY A 99 -1.38 5.44 4.71
C GLY A 99 0.07 5.93 4.78
N ARG A 100 0.38 7.05 4.12
CA ARG A 100 1.71 7.66 4.17
C ARG A 100 2.08 8.15 5.57
N GLU A 101 1.15 8.82 6.23
CA GLU A 101 1.35 9.29 7.61
C GLU A 101 1.55 8.12 8.57
N GLY A 102 0.75 7.04 8.44
CA GLY A 102 0.90 5.81 9.21
C GLY A 102 2.27 5.15 9.02
N PHE A 103 2.74 5.04 7.77
CA PHE A 103 4.08 4.53 7.46
C PHE A 103 5.18 5.36 8.11
N LEU A 104 5.11 6.69 7.99
CA LEU A 104 6.11 7.59 8.56
C LEU A 104 6.09 7.62 10.10
N ALA A 105 4.92 7.46 10.70
CA ALA A 105 4.78 7.36 12.16
C ALA A 105 5.32 6.05 12.74
N GLY A 106 5.43 5.01 11.91
CA GLY A 106 5.85 3.67 12.30
C GLY A 106 4.69 2.81 12.77
N LEU A 107 4.31 1.84 11.97
CA LEU A 107 3.26 0.88 12.31
C LEU A 107 3.76 -0.09 13.38
N GLY A 108 2.87 -0.45 14.32
CA GLY A 108 3.15 -1.49 15.31
C GLY A 108 3.30 -2.87 14.67
N GLU A 109 4.15 -3.71 15.24
CA GLU A 109 4.32 -5.09 14.79
C GLU A 109 3.04 -5.91 14.97
N GLN A 110 2.73 -6.73 13.99
CA GLN A 110 1.69 -7.76 14.13
C GLN A 110 2.22 -8.92 14.98
N ARG A 111 1.49 -9.27 16.03
CA ARG A 111 1.88 -10.35 16.95
C ARG A 111 0.90 -11.50 16.87
N HIS A 112 1.41 -12.72 17.08
CA HIS A 112 0.58 -13.95 17.12
C HIS A 112 -0.16 -14.12 18.45
N SER A 113 0.29 -13.47 19.53
CA SER A 113 -0.31 -13.50 20.86
C SER A 113 -0.76 -12.12 21.31
N ALA A 114 -1.84 -12.07 22.08
CA ALA A 114 -2.31 -10.83 22.67
C ALA A 114 -1.37 -10.40 23.81
N GLU A 115 -0.86 -9.18 23.73
CA GLU A 115 -0.12 -8.52 24.81
C GLU A 115 -0.74 -7.16 25.10
N ALA A 116 -1.00 -6.89 26.38
CA ALA A 116 -1.52 -5.59 26.78
C ALA A 116 -0.44 -4.51 26.63
N SER A 117 -0.75 -3.43 25.90
CA SER A 117 0.12 -2.28 25.74
C SER A 117 0.12 -1.34 26.94
N SER A 118 -0.88 -1.47 27.85
CA SER A 118 -0.99 -0.69 29.06
C SER A 118 -0.77 -1.59 30.29
N PRO A 119 -0.03 -1.11 31.31
CA PRO A 119 0.11 -1.85 32.55
C PRO A 119 -1.29 -1.95 33.21
N LEU A 120 -1.78 -3.19 33.39
CA LEU A 120 -3.10 -3.46 33.96
C LEU A 120 -3.25 -3.02 35.44
N THR A 121 -2.17 -2.57 36.07
CA THR A 121 -2.15 -2.32 37.51
C THR A 121 -1.52 -0.99 37.93
N GLY A 122 -1.03 -0.16 37.02
CA GLY A 122 -0.23 1.02 37.38
C GLY A 122 -0.99 2.23 37.91
N PHE A 123 -2.29 2.32 37.66
CA PHE A 123 -3.13 3.46 38.08
C PHE A 123 -4.26 3.10 39.08
N LEU A 124 -4.27 1.85 39.55
CA LEU A 124 -5.21 1.36 40.57
C LEU A 124 -4.53 1.18 41.95
N ARG A 125 -3.51 1.93 42.25
CA ARG A 125 -2.98 2.01 43.60
C ARG A 125 -3.62 3.21 44.29
N ASP A 126 -4.41 2.91 45.30
CA ASP A 126 -4.91 3.84 46.29
C ASP A 126 -3.82 4.66 46.97
#